data_fb5d222a014dd66321020c8c8fa16e82
#
_entry.id   fb5d222a014dd66321020c8c8fa16e82
#
_cell.length_a   1.000
_cell.length_b   1.000
_cell.length_c   1.000
_cell.angle_alpha   90.00
_cell.angle_beta   90.00
_cell.angle_gamma   90.00
#
_symmetry.space_group_name_H-M   'P 1'
#
loop_
_entity.id
_entity.type
_entity.pdbx_description
1 polymer ?
#
loop_
_entity_poly.entity_id
_entity_poly.type
_entity_poly.pdbx_seq_one_letter_code
_entity_poly.pdbx_strand_id
1 'polypeptide(L)'
;EQVLQITSSEGEPMVLKIKNKTTETAETSESEPVSYIINPNREFDKIEQEMLKANTPSDSIIVSKEAKSIAKCCKETSEDILPARTFMLTGPAGTGKSTTAAMVAHLCGLPFVRQGLGPDTDKFDLLISTQPNTANGASSINELCEKSGLPTLSDLQFDAVGYYNEMTGKTAIEKDGCVVVDGQLITMEEFVYMATEQWINTVLPLSNNANQQFAFVHSPIVEAAQKGWVVEIQEPTLVNNPGELGLLNSLLEEGVITLPNGEIVRRHPDNIVIFTTNYGYEGTGSLNQALRDRCRKEYRINLPAEPELVARVMARSGNTNKEQVTEMVRFVGHLKKLQKEQLVGDGEIGERSLIAWAADSIRNDPYESCIEDVINKAASDSDDVKLFIDALDNSVFKKTRKRNR
;
A
#
# COMPACT_ATOMS: atom_id res chain seq x y z
N GLU A 1 39.97 19.67 -23.55
CA GLU A 1 39.00 20.34 -24.44
C GLU A 1 39.41 20.08 -25.87
N GLN A 2 38.64 19.34 -26.63
CA GLN A 2 38.81 19.28 -28.09
C GLN A 2 37.79 20.23 -28.73
N VAL A 3 38.30 21.17 -29.52
CA VAL A 3 37.50 22.13 -30.28
C VAL A 3 37.42 21.62 -31.72
N LEU A 4 36.25 21.25 -32.17
CA LEU A 4 35.97 20.91 -33.55
C LEU A 4 35.36 22.15 -34.23
N GLN A 5 36.03 22.68 -35.26
CA GLN A 5 35.45 23.68 -36.14
C GLN A 5 34.77 22.99 -37.34
N ILE A 6 33.47 23.23 -37.48
CA ILE A 6 32.69 22.76 -38.62
C ILE A 6 32.16 23.98 -39.35
N THR A 7 32.32 24.00 -40.67
CA THR A 7 31.78 25.08 -41.52
C THR A 7 30.36 24.68 -41.94
N SER A 8 29.37 25.56 -41.73
CA SER A 8 28.01 25.37 -42.22
C SER A 8 27.95 25.45 -43.74
N SER A 9 26.90 24.96 -44.36
CA SER A 9 26.66 25.04 -45.79
C SER A 9 26.54 26.48 -46.31
N GLU A 10 26.49 27.48 -45.43
CA GLU A 10 26.44 28.92 -45.73
C GLU A 10 27.76 29.66 -45.38
N GLY A 11 28.84 28.95 -45.05
CA GLY A 11 30.19 29.51 -44.89
C GLY A 11 30.48 30.13 -43.52
N GLU A 12 29.58 30.09 -42.54
CA GLU A 12 29.86 30.63 -41.20
C GLU A 12 30.49 29.59 -40.26
N PRO A 13 31.51 29.96 -39.49
CA PRO A 13 32.18 29.04 -38.57
C PRO A 13 31.33 28.80 -37.30
N MET A 14 30.89 27.57 -37.10
CA MET A 14 30.21 27.13 -35.87
C MET A 14 31.21 26.42 -34.97
N VAL A 15 31.38 26.91 -33.75
CA VAL A 15 32.29 26.35 -32.74
C VAL A 15 31.49 25.44 -31.78
N LEU A 16 31.66 24.15 -31.94
CA LEU A 16 31.11 23.14 -30.98
C LEU A 16 32.17 22.83 -29.92
N LYS A 17 31.89 23.21 -28.68
CA LYS A 17 32.68 22.80 -27.52
C LYS A 17 32.21 21.42 -27.03
N ILE A 18 32.99 20.37 -27.28
CA ILE A 18 32.75 19.06 -26.72
C ILE A 18 33.42 19.02 -25.34
N LYS A 19 32.58 18.98 -24.28
CA LYS A 19 33.07 18.62 -22.95
C LYS A 19 33.27 17.12 -22.92
N ASN A 20 34.48 16.63 -22.88
CA ASN A 20 34.79 15.28 -22.54
C ASN A 20 34.31 15.03 -21.10
N LYS A 21 33.35 14.12 -20.95
CA LYS A 21 32.98 13.59 -19.65
C LYS A 21 34.15 12.74 -19.17
N THR A 22 35.01 13.32 -18.35
CA THR A 22 35.94 12.55 -17.53
C THR A 22 35.12 11.62 -16.66
N THR A 23 35.48 10.37 -16.65
CA THR A 23 34.98 9.36 -15.72
C THR A 23 35.36 9.83 -14.31
N GLU A 24 34.46 10.57 -13.67
CA GLU A 24 34.55 10.81 -12.23
C GLU A 24 34.25 9.49 -11.54
N THR A 25 35.23 8.96 -10.87
CA THR A 25 35.10 8.01 -9.78
C THR A 25 33.97 8.47 -8.88
N ALA A 26 33.01 7.59 -8.65
CA ALA A 26 31.86 7.82 -7.79
C ALA A 26 32.37 8.16 -6.37
N GLU A 27 32.51 9.44 -6.08
CA GLU A 27 32.43 9.95 -4.72
C GLU A 27 30.97 9.82 -4.31
N THR A 28 30.73 8.97 -3.32
CA THR A 28 29.48 8.89 -2.56
C THR A 28 29.25 10.23 -1.88
N SER A 29 28.61 11.17 -2.59
CA SER A 29 27.98 12.31 -1.95
C SER A 29 26.82 11.73 -1.15
N GLU A 30 26.89 11.79 0.17
CA GLU A 30 25.74 11.68 1.05
C GLU A 30 24.78 12.83 0.66
N SER A 31 23.89 12.55 -0.31
CA SER A 31 22.78 13.44 -0.60
C SER A 31 21.87 13.43 0.63
N GLU A 32 21.54 14.60 1.17
CA GLU A 32 20.51 14.76 2.19
C GLU A 32 19.30 13.88 1.84
N PRO A 33 18.67 13.24 2.83
CA PRO A 33 17.53 12.35 2.58
C PRO A 33 16.42 13.19 1.92
N VAL A 34 16.17 12.96 0.64
CA VAL A 34 15.13 13.65 -0.11
C VAL A 34 13.79 13.27 0.51
N SER A 35 13.17 14.21 1.21
CA SER A 35 11.85 14.02 1.79
C SER A 35 10.79 14.12 0.70
N TYR A 36 9.99 13.06 0.53
CA TYR A 36 8.85 13.03 -0.38
C TYR A 36 7.51 13.31 0.34
N ILE A 37 7.54 13.73 1.60
CA ILE A 37 6.34 14.07 2.37
C ILE A 37 5.56 15.16 1.64
N ILE A 38 4.28 14.87 1.32
CA ILE A 38 3.43 15.76 0.54
C ILE A 38 3.04 16.98 1.36
N ASN A 39 2.52 16.74 2.57
CA ASN A 39 2.09 17.79 3.49
C ASN A 39 2.77 17.62 4.86
N PRO A 40 3.90 18.31 5.11
CA PRO A 40 4.64 18.16 6.35
C PRO A 40 3.92 18.74 7.57
N ASN A 41 2.91 19.59 7.38
CA ASN A 41 2.15 20.24 8.44
C ASN A 41 0.81 19.54 8.73
N ARG A 42 0.59 18.36 8.14
CA ARG A 42 -0.64 17.61 8.35
C ARG A 42 -0.63 16.96 9.74
N GLU A 43 -1.67 17.23 10.50
CA GLU A 43 -1.94 16.55 11.76
C GLU A 43 -2.72 15.27 11.49
N PHE A 44 -2.38 14.21 12.22
CA PHE A 44 -2.99 12.89 12.12
C PHE A 44 -3.66 12.54 13.44
N ASP A 45 -4.85 11.98 13.36
CA ASP A 45 -5.53 11.43 14.52
C ASP A 45 -4.81 10.17 15.07
N LYS A 46 -5.27 9.66 16.21
CA LYS A 46 -4.64 8.50 16.87
C LYS A 46 -4.63 7.25 16.00
N ILE A 47 -5.72 7.02 15.26
CA ILE A 47 -5.86 5.86 14.35
C ILE A 47 -4.89 6.01 13.17
N GLU A 48 -4.85 7.18 12.55
CA GLU A 48 -3.92 7.50 11.46
C GLU A 48 -2.46 7.34 11.90
N GLN A 49 -2.11 7.77 13.12
CA GLN A 49 -0.76 7.58 13.67
C GLN A 49 -0.41 6.10 13.85
N GLU A 50 -1.35 5.27 14.29
CA GLU A 50 -1.15 3.82 14.37
C GLU A 50 -0.98 3.20 12.98
N MET A 51 -1.76 3.63 12.00
CA MET A 51 -1.61 3.19 10.60
C MET A 51 -0.24 3.56 10.03
N LEU A 52 0.25 4.77 10.28
CA LEU A 52 1.58 5.21 9.88
C LEU A 52 2.68 4.34 10.50
N LYS A 53 2.58 4.03 11.79
CA LYS A 53 3.52 3.12 12.49
C LYS A 53 3.47 1.70 11.90
N ALA A 54 2.27 1.17 11.68
CA ALA A 54 2.07 -0.16 11.09
C ALA A 54 2.62 -0.27 9.66
N ASN A 55 2.59 0.83 8.89
CA ASN A 55 3.10 0.89 7.52
C ASN A 55 4.61 1.22 7.45
N THR A 56 5.28 1.44 8.58
CA THR A 56 6.73 1.64 8.58
C THR A 56 7.40 0.34 8.13
N PRO A 57 8.16 0.36 7.02
CA PRO A 57 8.81 -0.84 6.52
C PRO A 57 9.87 -1.32 7.51
N SER A 58 10.02 -2.64 7.62
CA SER A 58 11.17 -3.20 8.34
C SER A 58 12.48 -2.87 7.60
N ASP A 59 13.60 -2.82 8.33
CA ASP A 59 14.94 -2.55 7.77
C ASP A 59 15.34 -3.53 6.63
N SER A 60 14.65 -4.67 6.55
CA SER A 60 14.84 -5.67 5.51
C SER A 60 14.17 -5.31 4.16
N ILE A 61 13.39 -4.23 4.07
CA ILE A 61 12.69 -3.84 2.84
C ILE A 61 13.50 -2.79 2.09
N ILE A 62 13.96 -3.15 0.90
CA ILE A 62 14.66 -2.24 0.00
C ILE A 62 13.63 -1.41 -0.77
N VAL A 63 13.77 -0.09 -0.69
CA VAL A 63 12.88 0.85 -1.40
C VAL A 63 13.08 0.74 -2.91
N SER A 64 12.02 0.37 -3.64
CA SER A 64 12.08 0.24 -5.10
C SER A 64 12.24 1.58 -5.81
N LYS A 65 12.82 1.56 -7.01
CA LYS A 65 12.97 2.75 -7.87
C LYS A 65 11.61 3.33 -8.25
N GLU A 66 10.65 2.46 -8.48
CA GLU A 66 9.28 2.81 -8.84
C GLU A 66 8.57 3.53 -7.68
N ALA A 67 8.72 3.05 -6.43
CA ALA A 67 8.17 3.72 -5.25
C ALA A 67 8.73 5.15 -5.12
N LYS A 68 10.04 5.31 -5.25
CA LYS A 68 10.68 6.65 -5.24
C LYS A 68 10.18 7.53 -6.39
N SER A 69 10.03 6.97 -7.59
CA SER A 69 9.55 7.71 -8.76
C SER A 69 8.12 8.21 -8.57
N ILE A 70 7.24 7.36 -8.01
CA ILE A 70 5.84 7.72 -7.71
C ILE A 70 5.80 8.79 -6.63
N ALA A 71 6.47 8.58 -5.50
CA ALA A 71 6.49 9.53 -4.38
C ALA A 71 7.06 10.91 -4.82
N LYS A 72 8.12 10.89 -5.61
CA LYS A 72 8.67 12.10 -6.22
C LYS A 72 7.65 12.81 -7.12
N CYS A 73 6.99 12.07 -8.00
CA CYS A 73 5.96 12.62 -8.89
C CYS A 73 4.79 13.23 -8.08
N CYS A 74 4.33 12.56 -7.02
CA CYS A 74 3.29 13.08 -6.13
C CYS A 74 3.71 14.39 -5.46
N LYS A 75 4.97 14.48 -5.00
CA LYS A 75 5.51 15.68 -4.33
C LYS A 75 5.69 16.84 -5.31
N GLU A 76 6.30 16.59 -6.46
CA GLU A 76 6.59 17.63 -7.46
C GLU A 76 5.34 18.24 -8.07
N THR A 77 4.25 17.46 -8.17
CA THR A 77 2.98 17.92 -8.76
C THR A 77 1.96 18.38 -7.72
N SER A 78 2.32 18.52 -6.45
CA SER A 78 1.36 18.82 -5.39
C SER A 78 0.69 20.19 -5.53
N GLU A 79 1.37 21.14 -6.17
CA GLU A 79 0.89 22.51 -6.41
C GLU A 79 0.32 22.70 -7.83
N ASP A 80 0.34 21.64 -8.66
CA ASP A 80 -0.22 21.70 -10.00
C ASP A 80 -1.75 21.77 -9.95
N ILE A 81 -2.36 22.32 -11.01
CA ILE A 81 -3.81 22.33 -11.19
C ILE A 81 -4.36 20.88 -11.20
N LEU A 82 -3.59 19.94 -11.77
CA LEU A 82 -3.92 18.52 -11.84
C LEU A 82 -2.79 17.69 -11.22
N PRO A 83 -2.77 17.54 -9.89
CA PRO A 83 -1.72 16.79 -9.22
C PRO A 83 -1.77 15.31 -9.58
N ALA A 84 -0.61 14.69 -9.72
CA ALA A 84 -0.50 13.26 -9.98
C ALA A 84 -0.87 12.47 -8.71
N ARG A 85 -2.04 11.82 -8.71
CA ARG A 85 -2.60 11.10 -7.55
C ARG A 85 -3.15 9.72 -7.88
N THR A 86 -3.10 9.30 -9.14
CA THR A 86 -3.61 8.00 -9.56
C THR A 86 -2.56 7.29 -10.41
N PHE A 87 -2.18 6.07 -10.01
CA PHE A 87 -1.12 5.28 -10.63
C PHE A 87 -1.56 3.83 -10.81
N MET A 88 -0.90 3.13 -11.75
CA MET A 88 -1.10 1.72 -11.99
C MET A 88 0.22 0.97 -11.92
N LEU A 89 0.24 -0.12 -11.16
CA LEU A 89 1.36 -1.06 -11.05
C LEU A 89 0.94 -2.39 -11.67
N THR A 90 1.64 -2.79 -12.71
CA THR A 90 1.33 -4.01 -13.46
C THR A 90 2.54 -4.94 -13.45
N GLY A 91 2.32 -6.23 -13.58
CA GLY A 91 3.42 -7.20 -13.64
C GLY A 91 3.05 -8.54 -13.04
N PRO A 92 3.93 -9.54 -13.14
CA PRO A 92 3.69 -10.87 -12.61
C PRO A 92 3.41 -10.88 -11.11
N ALA A 93 2.74 -11.93 -10.60
CA ALA A 93 2.52 -12.07 -9.17
C ALA A 93 3.86 -12.20 -8.42
N GLY A 94 3.91 -11.83 -7.16
CA GLY A 94 5.11 -11.94 -6.34
C GLY A 94 6.26 -11.00 -6.70
N THR A 95 6.08 -10.00 -7.58
CA THR A 95 7.13 -9.05 -7.96
C THR A 95 7.23 -7.82 -7.03
N GLY A 96 6.38 -7.73 -6.00
CA GLY A 96 6.43 -6.66 -5.01
C GLY A 96 5.56 -5.44 -5.32
N LYS A 97 4.51 -5.56 -6.16
CA LYS A 97 3.56 -4.47 -6.47
C LYS A 97 2.95 -3.85 -5.21
N SER A 98 2.34 -4.67 -4.35
CA SER A 98 1.72 -4.20 -3.10
C SER A 98 2.76 -3.66 -2.09
N THR A 99 3.96 -4.22 -2.08
CA THR A 99 5.07 -3.67 -1.29
C THR A 99 5.47 -2.28 -1.80
N THR A 100 5.49 -2.10 -3.13
CA THR A 100 5.76 -0.79 -3.76
C THR A 100 4.68 0.23 -3.41
N ALA A 101 3.39 -0.16 -3.43
CA ALA A 101 2.28 0.73 -3.04
C ALA A 101 2.38 1.16 -1.57
N ALA A 102 2.63 0.22 -0.66
CA ALA A 102 2.84 0.53 0.77
C ALA A 102 4.06 1.45 0.98
N MET A 103 5.14 1.23 0.22
CA MET A 103 6.33 2.06 0.28
C MET A 103 6.08 3.50 -0.22
N VAL A 104 5.22 3.68 -1.23
CA VAL A 104 4.80 5.04 -1.67
C VAL A 104 4.11 5.76 -0.52
N ALA A 105 3.20 5.10 0.20
CA ALA A 105 2.51 5.69 1.34
C ALA A 105 3.50 6.12 2.44
N HIS A 106 4.45 5.24 2.78
CA HIS A 106 5.50 5.55 3.74
C HIS A 106 6.36 6.76 3.32
N LEU A 107 6.82 6.78 2.06
CA LEU A 107 7.63 7.88 1.53
C LEU A 107 6.86 9.21 1.48
N CYS A 108 5.57 9.18 1.20
CA CYS A 108 4.70 10.36 1.18
C CYS A 108 4.24 10.79 2.58
N GLY A 109 4.50 9.99 3.62
CA GLY A 109 4.08 10.27 5.00
C GLY A 109 2.56 10.18 5.18
N LEU A 110 1.88 9.25 4.50
CA LEU A 110 0.43 9.11 4.51
C LEU A 110 -0.01 7.73 5.02
N PRO A 111 -1.16 7.62 5.72
CA PRO A 111 -1.77 6.35 6.06
C PRO A 111 -2.05 5.51 4.82
N PHE A 112 -2.08 4.19 4.98
CA PHE A 112 -2.21 3.22 3.89
C PHE A 112 -3.30 2.20 4.16
N VAL A 113 -4.19 2.01 3.18
CA VAL A 113 -5.22 0.98 3.21
C VAL A 113 -5.22 0.17 1.91
N ARG A 114 -5.83 -1.01 1.96
CA ARG A 114 -5.99 -1.91 0.81
C ARG A 114 -7.44 -2.28 0.61
N GLN A 115 -7.84 -2.36 -0.65
CA GLN A 115 -9.09 -2.93 -1.09
C GLN A 115 -8.81 -4.03 -2.12
N GLY A 116 -9.02 -5.28 -1.73
CA GLY A 116 -8.98 -6.42 -2.65
C GLY A 116 -10.28 -6.48 -3.44
N LEU A 117 -10.16 -6.70 -4.75
CA LEU A 117 -11.30 -6.94 -5.63
C LEU A 117 -11.33 -8.41 -6.05
N GLY A 118 -12.52 -8.93 -6.26
CA GLY A 118 -12.76 -10.31 -6.71
C GLY A 118 -13.81 -10.38 -7.81
N PRO A 119 -14.10 -11.59 -8.30
CA PRO A 119 -15.09 -11.78 -9.37
C PRO A 119 -16.47 -11.22 -9.04
N ASP A 120 -16.89 -11.34 -7.79
CA ASP A 120 -18.23 -10.95 -7.31
C ASP A 120 -18.29 -9.53 -6.72
N THR A 121 -17.19 -8.77 -6.83
CA THR A 121 -17.14 -7.38 -6.34
C THR A 121 -18.20 -6.52 -7.06
N ASP A 122 -19.05 -5.89 -6.28
CA ASP A 122 -20.11 -5.01 -6.76
C ASP A 122 -19.92 -3.56 -6.29
N LYS A 123 -20.88 -2.69 -6.66
CA LYS A 123 -20.85 -1.27 -6.29
C LYS A 123 -20.90 -1.02 -4.78
N PHE A 124 -21.48 -1.93 -4.01
CA PHE A 124 -21.57 -1.77 -2.56
C PHE A 124 -20.22 -2.09 -1.94
N ASP A 125 -19.53 -3.12 -2.41
CA ASP A 125 -18.15 -3.42 -1.96
C ASP A 125 -17.18 -2.28 -2.27
N LEU A 126 -17.36 -1.63 -3.43
CA LEU A 126 -16.50 -0.54 -3.86
C LEU A 126 -16.74 0.76 -3.08
N LEU A 127 -17.97 1.04 -2.68
CA LEU A 127 -18.35 2.34 -2.14
C LEU A 127 -18.79 2.30 -0.68
N ILE A 128 -19.72 1.40 -0.36
CA ILE A 128 -20.40 1.42 0.94
C ILE A 128 -20.91 0.02 1.24
N SER A 129 -20.58 -0.49 2.40
CA SER A 129 -21.12 -1.75 2.90
C SER A 129 -22.20 -1.52 3.94
N THR A 130 -23.12 -2.47 4.06
CA THR A 130 -24.12 -2.50 5.14
C THR A 130 -23.68 -3.48 6.20
N GLN A 131 -23.57 -3.00 7.43
CA GLN A 131 -23.24 -3.84 8.58
C GLN A 131 -24.39 -3.83 9.58
N PRO A 132 -24.59 -4.91 10.35
CA PRO A 132 -25.54 -4.89 11.45
C PRO A 132 -25.22 -3.74 12.41
N ASN A 133 -26.20 -2.89 12.69
CA ASN A 133 -25.99 -1.81 13.64
C ASN A 133 -25.88 -2.38 15.06
N THR A 134 -24.71 -2.30 15.67
CA THR A 134 -24.45 -2.80 17.04
C THR A 134 -25.24 -2.02 18.10
N ALA A 135 -25.65 -0.78 17.79
CA ALA A 135 -26.51 0.04 18.64
C ALA A 135 -28.00 -0.33 18.53
N ASN A 136 -28.36 -1.23 17.61
CA ASN A 136 -29.76 -1.64 17.43
C ASN A 136 -30.29 -2.38 18.68
N GLY A 137 -31.48 -1.98 19.12
CA GLY A 137 -32.15 -2.55 20.30
C GLY A 137 -31.77 -1.88 21.63
N ALA A 138 -31.07 -0.74 21.63
CA ALA A 138 -30.95 0.09 22.81
C ALA A 138 -32.30 0.73 23.16
N SER A 139 -32.81 0.43 24.35
CA SER A 139 -34.10 0.94 24.82
C SER A 139 -34.00 2.32 25.47
N SER A 140 -32.79 2.76 25.78
CA SER A 140 -32.47 4.04 26.40
C SER A 140 -31.12 4.59 25.95
N ILE A 141 -30.89 5.90 26.16
CA ILE A 141 -29.62 6.56 25.88
C ILE A 141 -28.49 5.93 26.71
N ASN A 142 -28.78 5.54 27.97
CA ASN A 142 -27.78 4.92 28.82
C ASN A 142 -27.32 3.53 28.26
N GLU A 143 -28.26 2.71 27.83
CA GLU A 143 -27.96 1.41 27.20
C GLU A 143 -27.20 1.61 25.87
N LEU A 144 -27.50 2.68 25.13
CA LEU A 144 -26.76 3.04 23.93
C LEU A 144 -25.31 3.40 24.26
N CYS A 145 -25.12 4.22 25.30
CA CYS A 145 -23.77 4.58 25.78
C CYS A 145 -22.97 3.35 26.19
N GLU A 146 -23.56 2.44 26.99
CA GLU A 146 -22.93 1.19 27.43
C GLU A 146 -22.51 0.32 26.22
N LYS A 147 -23.41 0.11 25.25
CA LYS A 147 -23.13 -0.66 24.04
C LYS A 147 -22.07 -0.05 23.13
N SER A 148 -21.98 1.30 23.15
CA SER A 148 -21.01 2.05 22.33
C SER A 148 -19.68 2.34 23.06
N GLY A 149 -19.55 1.91 24.32
CA GLY A 149 -18.38 2.20 25.13
C GLY A 149 -18.21 3.68 25.48
N LEU A 150 -19.33 4.44 25.48
CA LEU A 150 -19.34 5.87 25.83
C LEU A 150 -19.84 6.05 27.28
N PRO A 151 -19.38 7.09 27.97
CA PRO A 151 -19.90 7.43 29.29
C PRO A 151 -21.38 7.82 29.21
N THR A 152 -22.12 7.51 30.23
CA THR A 152 -23.48 8.03 30.42
C THR A 152 -23.42 9.51 30.88
N LEU A 153 -24.55 10.23 30.78
CA LEU A 153 -24.60 11.58 31.31
C LEU A 153 -24.30 11.64 32.82
N SER A 154 -24.64 10.61 33.56
CA SER A 154 -24.35 10.50 34.99
C SER A 154 -22.86 10.31 35.27
N ASP A 155 -22.19 9.53 34.44
CA ASP A 155 -20.74 9.35 34.53
C ASP A 155 -20.00 10.67 34.25
N LEU A 156 -20.45 11.40 33.22
CA LEU A 156 -19.89 12.71 32.88
C LEU A 156 -20.09 13.75 34.01
N GLN A 157 -21.23 13.69 34.73
CA GLN A 157 -21.48 14.54 35.87
C GLN A 157 -20.64 14.16 37.09
N PHE A 158 -20.25 12.90 37.22
CA PHE A 158 -19.40 12.41 38.30
C PHE A 158 -17.94 12.77 38.08
N ASP A 159 -17.40 12.58 36.85
CA ASP A 159 -16.03 12.94 36.49
C ASP A 159 -16.00 13.56 35.07
N ALA A 160 -16.33 14.86 35.02
CA ALA A 160 -16.40 15.56 33.76
C ALA A 160 -15.06 15.61 33.01
N VAL A 161 -13.95 15.75 33.75
CA VAL A 161 -12.60 15.89 33.17
C VAL A 161 -12.10 14.56 32.62
N GLY A 162 -12.23 13.47 33.41
CA GLY A 162 -11.79 12.14 32.99
C GLY A 162 -12.53 11.67 31.75
N TYR A 163 -13.87 11.70 31.79
CA TYR A 163 -14.69 11.23 30.66
C TYR A 163 -14.63 12.14 29.42
N TYR A 164 -14.43 13.46 29.59
CA TYR A 164 -14.18 14.35 28.46
C TYR A 164 -12.88 13.97 27.75
N ASN A 165 -11.81 13.72 28.50
CA ASN A 165 -10.52 13.30 27.95
C ASN A 165 -10.64 11.95 27.22
N GLU A 166 -11.39 11.01 27.79
CA GLU A 166 -11.64 9.71 27.19
C GLU A 166 -12.42 9.80 25.86
N MET A 167 -13.51 10.59 25.85
CA MET A 167 -14.34 10.76 24.64
C MET A 167 -13.63 11.50 23.52
N THR A 168 -12.84 12.54 23.85
CA THR A 168 -12.27 13.44 22.84
C THR A 168 -10.83 13.13 22.48
N GLY A 169 -10.13 12.33 23.30
CA GLY A 169 -8.69 12.14 23.21
C GLY A 169 -7.85 13.38 23.53
N LYS A 170 -8.50 14.46 24.01
CA LYS A 170 -7.84 15.70 24.43
C LYS A 170 -7.39 15.59 25.87
N THR A 171 -6.54 16.53 26.31
CA THR A 171 -6.07 16.61 27.69
C THR A 171 -6.62 17.85 28.35
N ALA A 172 -7.67 17.68 29.17
CA ALA A 172 -8.13 18.68 30.13
C ALA A 172 -7.56 18.36 31.50
N ILE A 173 -7.15 19.37 32.27
CA ILE A 173 -6.54 19.21 33.57
C ILE A 173 -7.23 20.14 34.56
N GLU A 174 -7.76 19.57 35.67
CA GLU A 174 -8.32 20.34 36.77
C GLU A 174 -7.19 20.98 37.58
N LYS A 175 -7.36 22.27 37.88
CA LYS A 175 -6.44 23.04 38.69
C LYS A 175 -7.18 24.13 39.49
N ASP A 176 -7.13 24.06 40.82
CA ASP A 176 -7.70 25.06 41.73
C ASP A 176 -9.18 25.39 41.49
N GLY A 177 -10.01 24.38 41.16
CA GLY A 177 -11.44 24.53 40.87
C GLY A 177 -11.77 25.08 39.47
N CYS A 178 -10.77 25.25 38.64
CA CYS A 178 -10.87 25.57 37.22
C CYS A 178 -10.30 24.42 36.37
N VAL A 179 -10.56 24.43 35.06
CA VAL A 179 -10.03 23.44 34.12
C VAL A 179 -9.22 24.14 33.05
N VAL A 180 -8.05 23.61 32.74
CA VAL A 180 -7.24 24.01 31.61
C VAL A 180 -7.53 23.05 30.47
N VAL A 181 -8.07 23.55 29.36
CA VAL A 181 -8.35 22.79 28.14
C VAL A 181 -7.93 23.62 26.92
N ASP A 182 -7.24 23.01 25.97
CA ASP A 182 -6.69 23.66 24.77
C ASP A 182 -5.88 24.94 25.10
N GLY A 183 -5.20 24.96 26.30
CA GLY A 183 -4.40 26.08 26.76
C GLY A 183 -5.21 27.26 27.37
N GLN A 184 -6.52 27.13 27.48
CA GLN A 184 -7.39 28.12 28.13
C GLN A 184 -7.81 27.64 29.49
N LEU A 185 -7.83 28.58 30.46
CA LEU A 185 -8.34 28.35 31.81
C LEU A 185 -9.82 28.78 31.84
N ILE A 186 -10.70 27.84 32.13
CA ILE A 186 -12.16 28.08 32.26
C ILE A 186 -12.65 27.58 33.61
N THR A 187 -13.80 28.06 34.03
CA THR A 187 -14.43 27.60 35.28
C THR A 187 -14.91 26.15 35.12
N MET A 188 -15.02 25.44 36.25
CA MET A 188 -15.58 24.08 36.23
C MET A 188 -17.00 24.04 35.65
N GLU A 189 -17.82 25.06 35.92
CA GLU A 189 -19.19 25.17 35.41
C GLU A 189 -19.20 25.31 33.87
N GLU A 190 -18.36 26.17 33.31
CA GLU A 190 -18.19 26.35 31.87
C GLU A 190 -17.64 25.08 31.23
N PHE A 191 -16.72 24.38 31.90
CA PHE A 191 -16.17 23.13 31.43
C PHE A 191 -17.22 22.01 31.38
N VAL A 192 -18.02 21.85 32.45
CA VAL A 192 -19.10 20.84 32.47
C VAL A 192 -20.13 21.11 31.39
N TYR A 193 -20.47 22.38 31.12
CA TYR A 193 -21.34 22.73 30.02
C TYR A 193 -20.75 22.32 28.67
N MET A 194 -19.51 22.65 28.41
CA MET A 194 -18.77 22.27 27.19
C MET A 194 -18.67 20.76 27.03
N ALA A 195 -18.33 20.03 28.09
CA ALA A 195 -18.25 18.57 28.08
C ALA A 195 -19.60 17.91 27.82
N THR A 196 -20.69 18.49 28.36
CA THR A 196 -22.06 18.02 28.11
C THR A 196 -22.49 18.28 26.67
N GLU A 197 -22.15 19.44 26.11
CA GLU A 197 -22.41 19.75 24.71
C GLU A 197 -21.68 18.78 23.78
N GLN A 198 -20.42 18.52 24.08
CA GLN A 198 -19.62 17.53 23.34
C GLN A 198 -20.21 16.11 23.44
N TRP A 199 -20.68 15.72 24.61
CA TRP A 199 -21.35 14.44 24.82
C TRP A 199 -22.65 14.33 24.00
N ILE A 200 -23.49 15.39 24.02
CA ILE A 200 -24.71 15.45 23.20
C ILE A 200 -24.38 15.28 21.72
N ASN A 201 -23.39 16.01 21.22
CA ASN A 201 -22.97 15.95 19.82
C ASN A 201 -22.41 14.56 19.43
N THR A 202 -21.90 13.80 20.38
CA THR A 202 -21.40 12.45 20.16
C THR A 202 -22.52 11.41 20.23
N VAL A 203 -23.41 11.49 21.22
CA VAL A 203 -24.43 10.46 21.50
C VAL A 203 -25.70 10.64 20.66
N LEU A 204 -26.09 11.89 20.36
CA LEU A 204 -27.32 12.17 19.61
C LEU A 204 -27.36 11.54 18.19
N PRO A 205 -26.29 11.60 17.40
CA PRO A 205 -26.24 10.91 16.11
C PRO A 205 -26.38 9.38 16.24
N LEU A 206 -25.77 8.79 17.28
CA LEU A 206 -25.92 7.36 17.57
C LEU A 206 -27.35 6.99 17.94
N SER A 207 -28.04 7.82 18.71
CA SER A 207 -29.45 7.63 19.08
C SER A 207 -30.35 7.67 17.85
N ASN A 208 -30.11 8.55 16.91
CA ASN A 208 -30.85 8.62 15.66
C ASN A 208 -30.67 7.38 14.78
N ASN A 209 -29.49 6.75 14.84
CA ASN A 209 -29.16 5.55 14.09
C ASN A 209 -29.54 4.25 14.82
N ALA A 210 -29.81 4.29 16.12
CA ALA A 210 -30.11 3.11 16.94
C ALA A 210 -31.35 2.33 16.49
N ASN A 211 -32.30 2.98 15.81
CA ASN A 211 -33.49 2.35 15.26
C ASN A 211 -33.27 1.71 13.87
N GLN A 212 -32.12 1.90 13.24
CA GLN A 212 -31.81 1.27 11.96
C GLN A 212 -31.18 -0.11 12.19
N GLN A 213 -31.70 -1.12 11.50
CA GLN A 213 -31.15 -2.48 11.58
C GLN A 213 -29.74 -2.58 11.02
N PHE A 214 -29.38 -1.72 10.10
CA PHE A 214 -28.10 -1.70 9.41
C PHE A 214 -27.49 -0.30 9.45
N ALA A 215 -26.18 -0.24 9.64
CA ALA A 215 -25.37 0.95 9.47
C ALA A 215 -24.64 0.89 8.13
N PHE A 216 -24.53 2.04 7.48
CA PHE A 216 -23.71 2.19 6.28
C PHE A 216 -22.28 2.51 6.69
N VAL A 217 -21.34 1.70 6.18
CA VAL A 217 -19.91 1.87 6.45
C VAL A 217 -19.19 2.13 5.13
N HIS A 218 -18.39 3.18 5.08
CA HIS A 218 -17.60 3.49 3.90
C HIS A 218 -16.61 2.38 3.59
N SER A 219 -16.40 2.09 2.31
CA SER A 219 -15.32 1.22 1.88
C SER A 219 -13.94 1.85 2.15
N PRO A 220 -12.87 1.08 2.22
CA PRO A 220 -11.51 1.62 2.30
C PRO A 220 -11.18 2.62 1.19
N ILE A 221 -11.76 2.47 0.00
CA ILE A 221 -11.59 3.41 -1.12
C ILE A 221 -12.20 4.77 -0.78
N VAL A 222 -13.44 4.77 -0.30
CA VAL A 222 -14.17 6.01 0.04
C VAL A 222 -13.54 6.69 1.25
N GLU A 223 -13.19 5.92 2.29
CA GLU A 223 -12.56 6.46 3.49
C GLU A 223 -11.19 7.08 3.16
N ALA A 224 -10.36 6.38 2.39
CA ALA A 224 -9.07 6.91 1.94
C ALA A 224 -9.24 8.18 1.08
N ALA A 225 -10.25 8.21 0.21
CA ALA A 225 -10.53 9.38 -0.61
C ALA A 225 -10.92 10.58 0.26
N GLN A 226 -11.77 10.40 1.25
CA GLN A 226 -12.24 11.46 2.13
C GLN A 226 -11.13 11.96 3.06
N LYS A 227 -10.36 11.03 3.65
CA LYS A 227 -9.32 11.35 4.64
C LYS A 227 -7.95 11.63 4.02
N GLY A 228 -7.76 11.49 2.71
CA GLY A 228 -6.48 11.78 2.05
C GLY A 228 -5.40 10.73 2.30
N TRP A 229 -5.78 9.46 2.41
CA TRP A 229 -4.85 8.35 2.57
C TRP A 229 -4.40 7.77 1.22
N VAL A 230 -3.44 6.91 1.25
CA VAL A 230 -3.08 6.07 0.09
C VAL A 230 -3.92 4.82 0.11
N VAL A 231 -4.62 4.54 -0.98
CA VAL A 231 -5.36 3.29 -1.16
C VAL A 231 -4.77 2.46 -2.28
N GLU A 232 -4.49 1.19 -1.99
CA GLU A 232 -4.18 0.18 -3.00
C GLU A 232 -5.45 -0.57 -3.38
N ILE A 233 -5.84 -0.49 -4.64
CA ILE A 233 -6.95 -1.25 -5.22
C ILE A 233 -6.34 -2.44 -5.97
N GLN A 234 -6.53 -3.64 -5.40
CA GLN A 234 -5.89 -4.86 -5.88
C GLN A 234 -6.78 -5.61 -6.87
N GLU A 235 -6.17 -6.09 -7.94
CA GLU A 235 -6.72 -6.99 -8.95
C GLU A 235 -8.02 -6.50 -9.61
N PRO A 236 -8.08 -5.26 -10.14
CA PRO A 236 -9.26 -4.75 -10.84
C PRO A 236 -9.64 -5.56 -12.09
N THR A 237 -8.74 -6.41 -12.58
CA THR A 237 -8.97 -7.31 -13.72
C THR A 237 -9.73 -8.58 -13.36
N LEU A 238 -9.92 -8.89 -12.07
CA LEU A 238 -10.70 -10.04 -11.62
C LEU A 238 -12.21 -9.77 -11.58
N VAL A 239 -12.63 -8.51 -11.59
CA VAL A 239 -14.05 -8.14 -11.51
C VAL A 239 -14.78 -8.59 -12.76
N ASN A 240 -15.81 -9.46 -12.60
CA ASN A 240 -16.59 -10.01 -13.72
C ASN A 240 -17.31 -8.94 -14.54
N ASN A 241 -17.77 -7.88 -13.87
CA ASN A 241 -18.41 -6.73 -14.51
C ASN A 241 -17.50 -5.48 -14.44
N PRO A 242 -16.62 -5.24 -15.43
CA PRO A 242 -15.72 -4.07 -15.44
C PRO A 242 -16.46 -2.72 -15.39
N GLY A 243 -17.78 -2.71 -15.68
CA GLY A 243 -18.62 -1.52 -15.59
C GLY A 243 -18.76 -1.01 -14.14
N GLU A 244 -18.68 -1.88 -13.13
CA GLU A 244 -18.71 -1.49 -11.72
C GLU A 244 -17.55 -0.55 -11.37
N LEU A 245 -16.37 -0.78 -11.92
CA LEU A 245 -15.21 0.08 -11.74
C LEU A 245 -15.40 1.49 -12.34
N GLY A 246 -16.35 1.63 -13.27
CA GLY A 246 -16.75 2.92 -13.85
C GLY A 246 -17.29 3.90 -12.82
N LEU A 247 -17.82 3.42 -11.70
CA LEU A 247 -18.27 4.25 -10.59
C LEU A 247 -17.15 5.10 -9.96
N LEU A 248 -15.90 4.61 -10.06
CA LEU A 248 -14.74 5.35 -9.55
C LEU A 248 -14.30 6.49 -10.48
N ASN A 249 -14.82 6.56 -11.71
CA ASN A 249 -14.37 7.54 -12.71
C ASN A 249 -14.55 8.99 -12.24
N SER A 250 -15.70 9.34 -11.67
CA SER A 250 -15.96 10.70 -11.15
C SER A 250 -15.06 11.03 -9.96
N LEU A 251 -14.80 10.07 -9.07
CA LEU A 251 -13.88 10.25 -7.96
C LEU A 251 -12.45 10.52 -8.45
N LEU A 252 -12.01 9.80 -9.49
CA LEU A 252 -10.65 9.90 -10.00
C LEU A 252 -10.42 11.14 -10.86
N GLU A 253 -11.43 11.60 -11.60
CA GLU A 253 -11.35 12.71 -12.55
C GLU A 253 -11.84 14.02 -11.94
N GLU A 254 -13.04 14.03 -11.38
CA GLU A 254 -13.69 15.22 -10.83
C GLU A 254 -13.44 15.42 -9.33
N GLY A 255 -12.91 14.40 -8.66
CA GLY A 255 -12.66 14.40 -7.23
C GLY A 255 -13.93 14.36 -6.38
N VAL A 256 -15.06 13.92 -6.95
CA VAL A 256 -16.34 13.83 -6.25
C VAL A 256 -17.04 12.52 -6.60
N ILE A 257 -17.66 11.89 -5.62
CA ILE A 257 -18.50 10.72 -5.83
C ILE A 257 -19.78 10.83 -4.98
N THR A 258 -20.91 10.42 -5.56
CA THR A 258 -22.18 10.27 -4.83
C THR A 258 -22.34 8.79 -4.47
N LEU A 259 -22.48 8.53 -3.18
CA LEU A 259 -22.68 7.18 -2.65
C LEU A 259 -24.13 6.70 -2.83
N PRO A 260 -24.41 5.39 -2.78
CA PRO A 260 -25.77 4.85 -2.90
C PRO A 260 -26.77 5.35 -1.84
N ASN A 261 -26.28 5.80 -0.68
CA ASN A 261 -27.09 6.42 0.38
C ASN A 261 -27.40 7.93 0.14
N GLY A 262 -26.91 8.51 -0.98
CA GLY A 262 -27.08 9.93 -1.32
C GLY A 262 -26.01 10.86 -0.76
N GLU A 263 -25.07 10.35 0.02
CA GLU A 263 -23.94 11.13 0.52
C GLU A 263 -22.99 11.53 -0.62
N ILE A 264 -22.48 12.76 -0.55
CA ILE A 264 -21.50 13.26 -1.52
C ILE A 264 -20.13 13.33 -0.85
N VAL A 265 -19.20 12.52 -1.32
CA VAL A 265 -17.83 12.48 -0.84
C VAL A 265 -16.91 13.25 -1.79
N ARG A 266 -16.08 14.12 -1.23
CA ARG A 266 -15.04 14.87 -1.95
C ARG A 266 -13.68 14.26 -1.68
N ARG A 267 -12.92 14.06 -2.74
CA ARG A 267 -11.56 13.55 -2.67
C ARG A 267 -10.63 14.57 -2.05
N HIS A 268 -9.91 14.16 -1.02
CA HIS A 268 -8.88 14.99 -0.40
C HIS A 268 -7.68 15.17 -1.35
N PRO A 269 -7.04 16.35 -1.40
CA PRO A 269 -5.90 16.62 -2.30
C PRO A 269 -4.70 15.68 -2.11
N ASP A 270 -4.49 15.18 -0.89
CA ASP A 270 -3.40 14.26 -0.57
C ASP A 270 -3.72 12.80 -0.95
N ASN A 271 -4.99 12.45 -1.22
CA ASN A 271 -5.36 11.07 -1.51
C ASN A 271 -4.65 10.53 -2.75
N ILE A 272 -3.96 9.40 -2.59
CA ILE A 272 -3.29 8.69 -3.68
C ILE A 272 -3.98 7.35 -3.90
N VAL A 273 -4.33 7.06 -5.16
CA VAL A 273 -4.91 5.78 -5.58
C VAL A 273 -3.90 5.00 -6.40
N ILE A 274 -3.62 3.77 -6.01
CA ILE A 274 -2.69 2.88 -6.69
C ILE A 274 -3.41 1.59 -7.05
N PHE A 275 -3.62 1.35 -8.34
CA PHE A 275 -4.13 0.08 -8.84
C PHE A 275 -2.97 -0.90 -8.98
N THR A 276 -3.17 -2.14 -8.50
CA THR A 276 -2.20 -3.22 -8.67
C THR A 276 -2.87 -4.40 -9.36
N THR A 277 -2.31 -4.86 -10.48
CA THR A 277 -2.88 -5.96 -11.25
C THR A 277 -1.82 -6.88 -11.83
N ASN A 278 -2.22 -8.12 -12.03
CA ASN A 278 -1.43 -9.12 -12.73
C ASN A 278 -1.86 -9.16 -14.21
N TYR A 279 -0.92 -9.46 -15.09
CA TYR A 279 -1.21 -9.72 -16.50
C TYR A 279 -0.97 -11.18 -16.84
N GLY A 280 -1.84 -11.72 -17.70
CA GLY A 280 -1.59 -13.01 -18.35
C GLY A 280 -1.97 -14.24 -17.55
N TYR A 281 -2.83 -14.11 -16.53
CA TYR A 281 -3.39 -15.24 -15.77
C TYR A 281 -4.76 -15.65 -16.32
N GLU A 282 -5.08 -16.92 -16.21
CA GLU A 282 -6.44 -17.42 -16.43
C GLU A 282 -7.38 -16.73 -15.44
N GLY A 283 -8.54 -16.25 -15.93
CA GLY A 283 -9.52 -15.52 -15.14
C GLY A 283 -9.29 -14.00 -15.05
N THR A 284 -8.19 -13.46 -15.59
CA THR A 284 -8.04 -12.00 -15.68
C THR A 284 -8.76 -11.48 -16.93
N GLY A 285 -9.76 -10.61 -16.71
CA GLY A 285 -10.43 -9.87 -17.79
C GLY A 285 -9.56 -8.73 -18.35
N SER A 286 -10.06 -8.08 -19.38
CA SER A 286 -9.44 -6.85 -19.88
C SER A 286 -9.68 -5.72 -18.86
N LEU A 287 -8.63 -4.99 -18.53
CA LEU A 287 -8.77 -3.78 -17.71
C LEU A 287 -9.65 -2.76 -18.45
N ASN A 288 -10.57 -2.12 -17.70
CA ASN A 288 -11.38 -1.04 -18.22
C ASN A 288 -10.47 0.09 -18.76
N GLN A 289 -10.57 0.38 -20.06
CA GLN A 289 -9.72 1.38 -20.72
C GLN A 289 -9.91 2.76 -20.09
N ALA A 290 -11.14 3.13 -19.72
CA ALA A 290 -11.42 4.42 -19.10
C ALA A 290 -10.74 4.58 -17.73
N LEU A 291 -10.61 3.49 -16.96
CA LEU A 291 -9.89 3.49 -15.69
C LEU A 291 -8.38 3.67 -15.92
N ARG A 292 -7.84 2.97 -16.95
CA ARG A 292 -6.42 3.05 -17.30
C ARG A 292 -6.01 4.44 -17.76
N ASP A 293 -6.86 5.11 -18.54
CA ASP A 293 -6.61 6.46 -19.05
C ASP A 293 -6.58 7.52 -17.93
N ARG A 294 -7.24 7.24 -16.78
CA ARG A 294 -7.22 8.10 -15.59
C ARG A 294 -6.00 7.91 -14.70
N CYS A 295 -5.22 6.86 -14.95
CA CYS A 295 -3.95 6.67 -14.27
C CYS A 295 -2.89 7.60 -14.87
N ARG A 296 -2.31 8.47 -14.05
CA ARG A 296 -1.27 9.42 -14.50
C ARG A 296 -0.07 8.73 -15.12
N LYS A 297 0.33 7.58 -14.55
CA LYS A 297 1.41 6.72 -15.03
C LYS A 297 1.12 5.25 -14.73
N GLU A 298 1.58 4.40 -15.63
CA GLU A 298 1.65 2.97 -15.43
C GLU A 298 3.10 2.53 -15.28
N TYR A 299 3.37 1.72 -14.26
CA TYR A 299 4.67 1.13 -14.00
C TYR A 299 4.59 -0.39 -14.12
N ARG A 300 5.49 -0.96 -14.92
CA ARG A 300 5.65 -2.42 -14.99
C ARG A 300 6.65 -2.88 -13.96
N ILE A 301 6.18 -3.61 -12.96
CA ILE A 301 6.99 -4.16 -11.89
C ILE A 301 7.42 -5.57 -12.29
N ASN A 302 8.67 -5.69 -12.65
CA ASN A 302 9.30 -6.97 -12.95
C ASN A 302 10.21 -7.38 -11.79
N LEU A 303 10.65 -8.64 -11.79
CA LEU A 303 11.73 -9.04 -10.89
C LEU A 303 12.97 -8.17 -11.17
N PRO A 304 13.63 -7.68 -10.12
CA PRO A 304 14.83 -6.87 -10.29
C PRO A 304 15.98 -7.69 -10.89
N ALA A 305 17.05 -7.00 -11.31
CA ALA A 305 18.27 -7.66 -11.76
C ALA A 305 18.86 -8.57 -10.67
N GLU A 306 19.58 -9.61 -11.07
CA GLU A 306 20.14 -10.64 -10.17
C GLU A 306 20.78 -10.06 -8.88
N PRO A 307 21.67 -9.04 -8.91
CA PRO A 307 22.29 -8.54 -7.68
C PRO A 307 21.31 -7.91 -6.70
N GLU A 308 20.30 -7.21 -7.20
CA GLU A 308 19.25 -6.60 -6.38
C GLU A 308 18.30 -7.65 -5.83
N LEU A 309 17.93 -8.65 -6.64
CA LEU A 309 17.07 -9.75 -6.22
C LEU A 309 17.75 -10.58 -5.12
N VAL A 310 19.04 -10.89 -5.26
CA VAL A 310 19.84 -11.57 -4.23
C VAL A 310 19.82 -10.77 -2.93
N ALA A 311 20.07 -9.46 -2.99
CA ALA A 311 20.05 -8.60 -1.80
C ALA A 311 18.66 -8.59 -1.11
N ARG A 312 17.58 -8.51 -1.88
CA ARG A 312 16.20 -8.57 -1.35
C ARG A 312 15.88 -9.91 -0.70
N VAL A 313 16.25 -11.01 -1.37
CA VAL A 313 16.01 -12.37 -0.84
C VAL A 313 16.79 -12.56 0.46
N MET A 314 18.07 -12.19 0.52
CA MET A 314 18.87 -12.26 1.74
C MET A 314 18.28 -11.44 2.88
N ALA A 315 17.92 -10.19 2.62
CA ALA A 315 17.36 -9.30 3.63
C ALA A 315 16.04 -9.82 4.22
N ARG A 316 15.19 -10.45 3.38
CA ARG A 316 13.85 -10.90 3.80
C ARG A 316 13.84 -12.34 4.34
N SER A 317 14.74 -13.20 3.89
CA SER A 317 14.85 -14.59 4.36
C SER A 317 15.70 -14.73 5.61
N GLY A 318 16.60 -13.77 5.89
CA GLY A 318 17.61 -13.88 6.92
C GLY A 318 18.77 -14.81 6.55
N ASN A 319 18.80 -15.33 5.32
CA ASN A 319 19.89 -16.20 4.85
C ASN A 319 21.12 -15.34 4.51
N THR A 320 22.21 -15.55 5.24
CA THR A 320 23.45 -14.79 5.08
C THR A 320 24.41 -15.39 4.05
N ASN A 321 24.11 -16.60 3.53
CA ASN A 321 24.95 -17.26 2.54
C ASN A 321 24.68 -16.71 1.13
N LYS A 322 25.42 -15.67 0.76
CA LYS A 322 25.26 -14.97 -0.52
C LYS A 322 25.48 -15.90 -1.73
N GLU A 323 26.42 -16.81 -1.66
CA GLU A 323 26.70 -17.74 -2.77
C GLU A 323 25.51 -18.66 -3.00
N GLN A 324 24.98 -19.26 -1.93
CA GLN A 324 23.80 -20.11 -1.99
C GLN A 324 22.59 -19.37 -2.54
N VAL A 325 22.30 -18.17 -2.02
CA VAL A 325 21.15 -17.36 -2.50
C VAL A 325 21.33 -16.93 -3.96
N THR A 326 22.56 -16.65 -4.39
CA THR A 326 22.84 -16.33 -5.80
C THR A 326 22.51 -17.51 -6.71
N GLU A 327 22.93 -18.72 -6.32
CA GLU A 327 22.61 -19.94 -7.09
C GLU A 327 21.09 -20.24 -7.08
N MET A 328 20.39 -19.99 -5.96
CA MET A 328 18.92 -20.10 -5.90
C MET A 328 18.22 -19.16 -6.90
N VAL A 329 18.66 -17.90 -6.95
CA VAL A 329 18.12 -16.90 -7.89
C VAL A 329 18.36 -17.34 -9.34
N ARG A 330 19.54 -17.83 -9.66
CA ARG A 330 19.89 -18.34 -11.00
C ARG A 330 19.06 -19.55 -11.38
N PHE A 331 18.89 -20.47 -10.43
CA PHE A 331 18.09 -21.67 -10.65
C PHE A 331 16.63 -21.34 -10.92
N VAL A 332 16.03 -20.45 -10.14
CA VAL A 332 14.66 -19.95 -10.39
C VAL A 332 14.57 -19.25 -11.75
N GLY A 333 15.58 -18.49 -12.14
CA GLY A 333 15.67 -17.91 -13.48
C GLY A 333 15.65 -18.98 -14.59
N HIS A 334 16.33 -20.10 -14.37
CA HIS A 334 16.33 -21.23 -15.28
C HIS A 334 14.96 -21.92 -15.35
N LEU A 335 14.31 -22.17 -14.20
CA LEU A 335 12.96 -22.74 -14.18
C LEU A 335 11.94 -21.87 -14.94
N LYS A 336 11.98 -20.55 -14.73
CA LYS A 336 11.12 -19.60 -15.49
C LYS A 336 11.36 -19.64 -16.98
N LYS A 337 12.59 -19.85 -17.40
CA LYS A 337 12.93 -20.00 -18.82
C LYS A 337 12.34 -21.29 -19.37
N LEU A 338 12.45 -22.40 -18.62
CA LEU A 338 11.84 -23.69 -19.00
C LEU A 338 10.31 -23.57 -19.09
N GLN A 339 9.65 -22.94 -18.13
CA GLN A 339 8.22 -22.68 -18.17
C GLN A 339 7.81 -21.98 -19.49
N LYS A 340 8.52 -20.91 -19.83
CA LYS A 340 8.20 -20.09 -20.98
C LYS A 340 8.50 -20.79 -22.31
N GLU A 341 9.59 -21.54 -22.41
CA GLU A 341 10.06 -22.19 -23.64
C GLU A 341 9.31 -23.50 -23.93
N GLN A 342 8.95 -24.24 -22.88
CA GLN A 342 8.33 -25.56 -23.03
C GLN A 342 6.81 -25.53 -22.74
N LEU A 343 6.26 -24.37 -22.34
CA LEU A 343 4.85 -24.20 -21.98
C LEU A 343 4.41 -25.19 -20.87
N VAL A 344 5.28 -25.40 -19.90
CA VAL A 344 5.08 -26.31 -18.76
C VAL A 344 4.89 -25.54 -17.47
N GLY A 345 4.09 -26.11 -16.56
CA GLY A 345 3.75 -25.50 -15.28
C GLY A 345 2.70 -24.41 -15.39
N ASP A 346 1.74 -24.50 -14.51
CA ASP A 346 0.58 -23.61 -14.38
C ASP A 346 0.72 -22.61 -13.24
N GLY A 347 1.72 -22.82 -12.37
CA GLY A 347 1.99 -21.99 -11.20
C GLY A 347 3.02 -20.91 -11.46
N GLU A 348 3.07 -19.92 -10.58
CA GLU A 348 4.03 -18.83 -10.69
C GLU A 348 5.21 -18.98 -9.74
N ILE A 349 6.40 -18.86 -10.30
CA ILE A 349 7.64 -18.81 -9.53
C ILE A 349 8.05 -17.36 -9.34
N GLY A 350 7.87 -16.80 -8.14
CA GLY A 350 8.13 -15.40 -7.84
C GLY A 350 9.18 -15.17 -6.77
N GLU A 351 9.37 -13.90 -6.38
CA GLU A 351 10.24 -13.52 -5.26
C GLU A 351 9.80 -14.18 -3.95
N ARG A 352 8.47 -14.42 -3.76
CA ARG A 352 7.93 -15.09 -2.57
C ARG A 352 8.45 -16.52 -2.42
N SER A 353 8.45 -17.29 -3.51
CA SER A 353 8.99 -18.66 -3.50
C SER A 353 10.49 -18.69 -3.23
N LEU A 354 11.22 -17.73 -3.79
CA LEU A 354 12.66 -17.57 -3.50
C LEU A 354 12.93 -17.24 -2.04
N ILE A 355 12.16 -16.32 -1.44
CA ILE A 355 12.33 -15.96 -0.02
C ILE A 355 12.02 -17.14 0.89
N ALA A 356 10.93 -17.89 0.61
CA ALA A 356 10.57 -19.07 1.37
C ALA A 356 11.67 -20.13 1.29
N TRP A 357 12.13 -20.46 0.09
CA TRP A 357 13.21 -21.41 -0.13
C TRP A 357 14.51 -20.99 0.57
N ALA A 358 14.92 -19.72 0.44
CA ALA A 358 16.11 -19.22 1.08
C ALA A 358 16.02 -19.23 2.62
N ALA A 359 14.84 -18.93 3.19
CA ALA A 359 14.59 -18.96 4.62
C ALA A 359 14.60 -20.40 5.17
N ASP A 360 13.93 -21.32 4.47
CA ASP A 360 13.84 -22.71 4.88
C ASP A 360 15.21 -23.42 4.79
N SER A 361 15.98 -23.10 3.78
CA SER A 361 17.34 -23.64 3.56
C SER A 361 18.37 -23.25 4.64
N ILE A 362 18.04 -22.37 5.57
CA ILE A 362 18.89 -22.09 6.75
C ILE A 362 18.91 -23.29 7.71
N ARG A 363 17.82 -24.06 7.74
CA ARG A 363 17.59 -25.15 8.71
C ARG A 363 17.48 -26.51 8.06
N ASN A 364 16.99 -26.57 6.83
CA ASN A 364 16.69 -27.80 6.09
C ASN A 364 17.61 -27.97 4.86
N ASP A 365 17.54 -29.15 4.24
CA ASP A 365 18.28 -29.43 3.00
C ASP A 365 17.73 -28.53 1.86
N PRO A 366 18.56 -27.70 1.21
CA PRO A 366 18.11 -26.82 0.14
C PRO A 366 17.45 -27.53 -1.04
N TYR A 367 17.76 -28.79 -1.26
CA TYR A 367 17.14 -29.60 -2.31
C TYR A 367 15.67 -29.91 -1.98
N GLU A 368 15.39 -30.41 -0.78
CA GLU A 368 14.04 -30.73 -0.33
C GLU A 368 13.18 -29.46 -0.24
N SER A 369 13.74 -28.40 0.36
CA SER A 369 13.08 -27.09 0.45
C SER A 369 12.74 -26.51 -0.93
N CYS A 370 13.58 -26.74 -1.96
CA CYS A 370 13.27 -26.31 -3.33
C CYS A 370 12.03 -27.01 -3.89
N ILE A 371 11.89 -28.30 -3.62
CA ILE A 371 10.72 -29.07 -4.09
C ILE A 371 9.45 -28.51 -3.44
N GLU A 372 9.45 -28.25 -2.14
CA GLU A 372 8.29 -27.81 -1.37
C GLU A 372 7.94 -26.35 -1.65
N ASP A 373 8.92 -25.45 -1.68
CA ASP A 373 8.70 -24.01 -1.75
C ASP A 373 8.62 -23.44 -3.16
N VAL A 374 9.23 -24.11 -4.14
CA VAL A 374 9.33 -23.64 -5.52
C VAL A 374 8.62 -24.58 -6.47
N ILE A 375 9.03 -25.84 -6.56
CA ILE A 375 8.60 -26.75 -7.63
C ILE A 375 7.13 -27.12 -7.50
N ASN A 376 6.67 -27.52 -6.31
CA ASN A 376 5.27 -27.89 -6.05
C ASN A 376 4.29 -26.71 -6.22
N LYS A 377 4.80 -25.47 -6.20
CA LYS A 377 4.02 -24.26 -6.47
C LYS A 377 4.08 -23.83 -7.94
N ALA A 378 5.02 -24.36 -8.69
CA ALA A 378 5.27 -24.02 -10.09
C ALA A 378 4.48 -24.87 -11.06
N ALA A 379 4.06 -26.07 -10.66
CA ALA A 379 3.31 -26.99 -11.51
C ALA A 379 2.40 -27.88 -10.67
N SER A 380 1.17 -28.09 -11.16
CA SER A 380 0.18 -29.03 -10.61
C SER A 380 0.24 -30.38 -11.30
N ASP A 381 0.68 -30.43 -12.55
CA ASP A 381 0.83 -31.65 -13.32
C ASP A 381 2.08 -32.44 -12.91
N SER A 382 1.93 -33.77 -12.76
CA SER A 382 3.02 -34.65 -12.29
C SER A 382 4.20 -34.74 -13.23
N ASP A 383 4.01 -34.56 -14.53
CA ASP A 383 5.08 -34.68 -15.52
C ASP A 383 5.86 -33.37 -15.59
N ASP A 384 5.21 -32.24 -15.44
CA ASP A 384 5.85 -30.92 -15.29
C ASP A 384 6.68 -30.86 -14.00
N VAL A 385 6.14 -31.38 -12.87
CA VAL A 385 6.89 -31.48 -11.61
C VAL A 385 8.14 -32.34 -11.77
N LYS A 386 8.06 -33.47 -12.47
CA LYS A 386 9.24 -34.32 -12.77
C LYS A 386 10.29 -33.57 -13.57
N LEU A 387 9.86 -32.80 -14.59
CA LEU A 387 10.77 -32.01 -15.42
C LEU A 387 11.55 -30.98 -14.56
N PHE A 388 10.88 -30.32 -13.63
CA PHE A 388 11.52 -29.37 -12.72
C PHE A 388 12.45 -30.07 -11.71
N ILE A 389 12.09 -31.26 -11.24
CA ILE A 389 12.95 -32.09 -10.39
C ILE A 389 14.20 -32.54 -11.16
N ASP A 390 14.06 -32.93 -12.43
CA ASP A 390 15.20 -33.29 -13.27
C ASP A 390 16.14 -32.09 -13.48
N ALA A 391 15.61 -30.89 -13.63
CA ALA A 391 16.41 -29.66 -13.68
C ALA A 391 17.13 -29.41 -12.34
N LEU A 392 16.46 -29.63 -11.20
CA LEU A 392 17.08 -29.53 -9.87
C LEU A 392 18.16 -30.56 -9.66
N ASP A 393 17.97 -31.79 -10.13
CA ASP A 393 18.91 -32.90 -10.11
C ASP A 393 20.20 -32.60 -10.87
N ASN A 394 20.13 -31.76 -11.88
CA ASN A 394 21.27 -31.29 -12.64
C ASN A 394 21.88 -29.98 -12.14
N SER A 395 21.35 -29.43 -11.04
CA SER A 395 21.84 -28.19 -10.42
C SER A 395 22.93 -28.42 -9.39
N VAL A 396 23.51 -27.33 -8.90
CA VAL A 396 24.53 -27.36 -7.80
C VAL A 396 23.96 -27.89 -6.48
N PHE A 397 22.65 -27.82 -6.26
CA PHE A 397 21.99 -28.23 -5.01
C PHE A 397 22.01 -29.75 -4.82
N LYS A 398 21.89 -30.55 -5.87
CA LYS A 398 22.06 -32.01 -5.77
C LYS A 398 23.46 -32.44 -5.32
N LYS A 399 24.51 -31.73 -5.72
CA LYS A 399 25.88 -31.99 -5.31
C LYS A 399 26.10 -31.73 -3.82
N THR A 400 25.41 -30.74 -3.26
CA THR A 400 25.46 -30.39 -1.84
C THR A 400 24.83 -31.49 -0.97
N ARG A 401 23.71 -32.10 -1.41
CA ARG A 401 23.05 -33.22 -0.73
C ARG A 401 23.95 -34.45 -0.54
N LYS A 402 24.84 -34.74 -1.49
CA LYS A 402 25.79 -35.89 -1.40
C LYS A 402 26.91 -35.67 -0.42
N ARG A 403 27.24 -34.41 -0.03
CA ARG A 403 28.30 -34.08 0.90
C ARG A 403 27.89 -34.15 2.37
N ASN A 404 26.60 -34.00 2.66
CA ASN A 404 26.08 -33.97 4.04
C ASN A 404 25.51 -35.33 4.49
N ARG A 405 25.67 -36.43 3.72
CA ARG A 405 25.39 -37.80 4.07
C ARG A 405 26.73 -38.60 4.12
#